data_ba43f277329e0118aa9b53614691b4fe
#
_entry.id   ba43f277329e0118aa9b53614691b4fe
#
_cell.length_a   1.000
_cell.length_b   1.000
_cell.length_c   1.000
_cell.angle_alpha   90.00
_cell.angle_beta   90.00
_cell.angle_gamma   90.00
#
_symmetry.space_group_name_H-M   'P 1'
#
loop_
_entity.id
_entity.type
_entity.pdbx_description
1 polymer ?
#
loop_
_entity_poly.entity_id
_entity_poly.type
_entity_poly.pdbx_seq_one_letter_code
_entity_poly.pdbx_strand_id
1 'polypeptide(L)'
;IRTTNSLPAVCGRVCPQENQCEGKCVRGKKGEPVAIGRLERFVADYAREHGYTGKQETAEPNGKRVAIVGGGPAGLTCAGDLARLGYQVTVFEAFQVAGGVLMYGIPEFRLPKTIVQQEIQSLKDAGVDIQPDMVIGKILSVDELMESGYDAVFIGSGAGLPRFMNIPGEGLVGVCSANEYLTRINLMHGYDPKYATPVIQSKAVAVVGGGNVAMDAARSALRMGAEHVYIVYRRSEAEMPARLEEVHHAKEEGVEFQNLCNPVEILGDENGRVNGLKCIRMELGEPDESGRRRPVAIPDSEFVLDVDTVIMAIGTSPNPLISGTTKGLDTNRWGCLVVNEEMATTKDKVYAGGDAVTGAATVILAMGAGKTAAVSIDEVLRGKA
;
A
#
# COMPACT_ATOMS: atom_id res chain seq x y z
N ILE A 1 22.48 7.38 -4.00
CA ILE A 1 21.13 7.08 -3.50
C ILE A 1 20.87 5.57 -3.52
N ARG A 2 21.08 4.87 -4.63
CA ARG A 2 20.76 3.41 -4.76
C ARG A 2 21.53 2.48 -3.82
N THR A 3 22.61 2.92 -3.17
CA THR A 3 23.29 2.17 -2.11
C THR A 3 22.47 2.06 -0.83
N THR A 4 21.56 2.99 -0.60
CA THR A 4 20.74 3.07 0.61
C THR A 4 19.25 2.96 0.35
N ASN A 5 18.76 3.39 -0.82
CA ASN A 5 17.37 3.34 -1.23
C ASN A 5 17.23 2.60 -2.57
N SER A 6 16.53 1.46 -2.57
CA SER A 6 16.32 0.63 -3.76
C SER A 6 15.28 1.20 -4.72
N LEU A 7 14.37 2.10 -4.26
CA LEU A 7 13.26 2.67 -5.02
C LEU A 7 13.20 4.21 -4.90
N PRO A 8 14.28 4.96 -5.25
CA PRO A 8 14.35 6.39 -4.99
C PRO A 8 13.31 7.20 -5.79
N ALA A 9 13.03 6.81 -7.03
CA ALA A 9 12.03 7.49 -7.85
C ALA A 9 10.61 7.35 -7.29
N VAL A 10 10.32 6.25 -6.59
CA VAL A 10 9.07 6.00 -5.88
C VAL A 10 9.01 6.82 -4.60
N CYS A 11 10.02 6.70 -3.72
CA CYS A 11 10.07 7.40 -2.43
C CYS A 11 9.96 8.91 -2.57
N GLY A 12 10.66 9.49 -3.54
CA GLY A 12 10.61 10.93 -3.83
C GLY A 12 9.23 11.44 -4.29
N ARG A 13 8.30 10.53 -4.67
CA ARG A 13 6.92 10.87 -5.07
C ARG A 13 5.88 10.60 -4.00
N VAL A 14 5.98 9.48 -3.27
CA VAL A 14 4.86 8.97 -2.47
C VAL A 14 5.08 8.99 -0.97
N CYS A 15 6.32 9.17 -0.49
CA CYS A 15 6.58 9.26 0.95
C CYS A 15 5.94 10.51 1.55
N PRO A 16 5.38 10.45 2.77
CA PRO A 16 4.94 11.62 3.52
C PRO A 16 6.14 12.33 4.16
N GLN A 17 6.94 13.02 3.32
CA GLN A 17 8.22 13.62 3.71
C GLN A 17 8.04 14.61 4.87
N GLU A 18 6.93 15.34 4.90
CA GLU A 18 6.55 16.29 5.95
C GLU A 18 6.51 15.65 7.35
N ASN A 19 6.21 14.37 7.44
CA ASN A 19 6.17 13.61 8.70
C ASN A 19 7.41 12.73 8.92
N GLN A 20 8.27 12.62 7.93
CA GLN A 20 9.45 11.74 7.93
C GLN A 20 10.75 12.53 7.86
N CYS A 21 11.45 12.51 6.72
CA CYS A 21 12.77 13.13 6.58
C CYS A 21 12.74 14.66 6.70
N GLU A 22 11.77 15.31 6.09
CA GLU A 22 11.63 16.78 6.13
C GLU A 22 11.12 17.24 7.52
N GLY A 23 10.17 16.52 8.11
CA GLY A 23 9.67 16.81 9.46
C GLY A 23 10.74 16.69 10.56
N LYS A 24 11.81 15.91 10.31
CA LYS A 24 12.95 15.77 11.23
C LYS A 24 14.17 16.62 10.82
N CYS A 25 14.07 17.40 9.77
CA CYS A 25 15.15 18.22 9.27
C CYS A 25 15.53 19.31 10.28
N VAL A 26 16.80 19.38 10.68
CA VAL A 26 17.29 20.36 11.67
C VAL A 26 17.08 21.79 11.19
N ARG A 27 17.18 22.02 9.88
CA ARG A 27 16.94 23.34 9.29
C ARG A 27 15.49 23.80 9.49
N GLY A 28 14.51 22.87 9.46
CA GLY A 28 13.09 23.16 9.72
C GLY A 28 12.78 23.73 11.10
N LYS A 29 13.74 23.65 12.06
CA LYS A 29 13.60 24.31 13.38
C LYS A 29 13.73 25.83 13.33
N LYS A 30 14.35 26.39 12.28
CA LYS A 30 14.65 27.83 12.16
C LYS A 30 14.23 28.44 10.81
N GLY A 31 13.50 27.69 10.00
CA GLY A 31 13.07 28.10 8.67
C GLY A 31 12.50 26.92 7.90
N GLU A 32 12.50 26.97 6.57
CA GLU A 32 12.03 25.88 5.73
C GLU A 32 12.98 24.66 5.82
N PRO A 33 12.45 23.43 5.94
CA PRO A 33 13.26 22.23 5.83
C PRO A 33 13.89 22.09 4.45
N VAL A 34 14.95 21.30 4.34
CA VAL A 34 15.48 20.90 3.02
C VAL A 34 14.42 20.03 2.33
N ALA A 35 14.08 20.35 1.08
CA ALA A 35 13.09 19.62 0.27
C ALA A 35 13.66 18.24 -0.17
N ILE A 36 13.89 17.34 0.79
CA ILE A 36 14.62 16.07 0.60
C ILE A 36 13.89 15.18 -0.41
N GLY A 37 12.57 15.06 -0.31
CA GLY A 37 11.79 14.24 -1.23
C GLY A 37 11.83 14.77 -2.67
N ARG A 38 11.78 16.09 -2.85
CA ARG A 38 11.87 16.71 -4.19
C ARG A 38 13.27 16.55 -4.78
N LEU A 39 14.33 16.65 -3.97
CA LEU A 39 15.70 16.40 -4.40
C LEU A 39 15.94 14.93 -4.75
N GLU A 40 15.39 14.00 -3.97
CA GLU A 40 15.44 12.57 -4.25
C GLU A 40 14.74 12.25 -5.58
N ARG A 41 13.54 12.79 -5.80
CA ARG A 41 12.83 12.68 -7.06
C ARG A 41 13.63 13.23 -8.23
N PHE A 42 14.17 14.45 -8.08
CA PHE A 42 14.98 15.09 -9.12
C PHE A 42 16.18 14.25 -9.53
N VAL A 43 16.95 13.76 -8.55
CA VAL A 43 18.15 12.96 -8.84
C VAL A 43 17.79 11.63 -9.51
N ALA A 44 16.71 10.98 -9.05
CA ALA A 44 16.24 9.72 -9.63
C ALA A 44 15.74 9.91 -11.08
N ASP A 45 14.97 10.96 -11.33
CA ASP A 45 14.46 11.28 -12.67
C ASP A 45 15.59 11.68 -13.61
N TYR A 46 16.51 12.55 -13.16
CA TYR A 46 17.67 12.96 -13.93
C TYR A 46 18.56 11.77 -14.33
N ALA A 47 18.83 10.87 -13.39
CA ALA A 47 19.61 9.66 -13.65
C ALA A 47 18.94 8.78 -14.70
N ARG A 48 17.63 8.61 -14.63
CA ARG A 48 16.85 7.83 -15.59
C ARG A 48 16.90 8.45 -16.99
N GLU A 49 16.66 9.77 -17.10
CA GLU A 49 16.59 10.48 -18.38
C GLU A 49 17.95 10.52 -19.10
N HIS A 50 19.04 10.50 -18.34
CA HIS A 50 20.41 10.53 -18.88
C HIS A 50 21.09 9.16 -18.94
N GLY A 51 20.34 8.08 -18.66
CA GLY A 51 20.87 6.72 -18.72
C GLY A 51 21.94 6.40 -17.66
N TYR A 52 21.98 7.17 -16.57
CA TYR A 52 22.86 6.89 -15.43
C TYR A 52 22.29 5.74 -14.59
N THR A 53 22.13 4.60 -15.22
CA THR A 53 21.84 3.34 -14.51
C THR A 53 23.15 2.85 -13.91
N GLY A 54 23.41 3.17 -12.66
CA GLY A 54 24.58 2.63 -11.99
C GLY A 54 24.53 1.10 -12.05
N LYS A 55 25.50 0.47 -12.71
CA LYS A 55 25.70 -0.98 -12.55
C LYS A 55 25.89 -1.22 -11.06
N GLN A 56 24.93 -1.87 -10.45
CA GLN A 56 25.12 -2.36 -9.09
C GLN A 56 26.13 -3.51 -9.18
N GLU A 57 27.25 -3.36 -8.48
CA GLU A 57 28.16 -4.47 -8.31
C GLU A 57 27.46 -5.56 -7.54
N THR A 58 27.36 -6.74 -8.13
CA THR A 58 26.84 -7.95 -7.48
C THR A 58 28.04 -8.80 -7.05
N ALA A 59 27.97 -9.34 -5.83
CA ALA A 59 28.96 -10.29 -5.37
C ALA A 59 28.92 -11.59 -6.20
N GLU A 60 29.99 -12.37 -6.17
CA GLU A 60 30.00 -13.69 -6.77
C GLU A 60 28.88 -14.57 -6.17
N PRO A 61 28.28 -15.46 -6.97
CA PRO A 61 27.23 -16.35 -6.49
C PRO A 61 27.67 -17.18 -5.29
N ASN A 62 26.89 -17.14 -4.21
CA ASN A 62 27.21 -17.87 -2.97
C ASN A 62 26.57 -19.28 -2.91
N GLY A 63 25.86 -19.68 -3.96
CA GLY A 63 25.22 -21.00 -4.09
C GLY A 63 23.92 -21.18 -3.27
N LYS A 64 23.44 -20.13 -2.57
CA LYS A 64 22.23 -20.18 -1.76
C LYS A 64 21.04 -19.51 -2.44
N ARG A 65 19.86 -20.03 -2.16
CA ARG A 65 18.59 -19.63 -2.79
C ARG A 65 17.63 -19.04 -1.76
N VAL A 66 17.03 -17.89 -2.08
CA VAL A 66 16.03 -17.25 -1.21
C VAL A 66 14.74 -17.01 -1.99
N ALA A 67 13.62 -17.44 -1.42
CA ALA A 67 12.29 -17.18 -1.94
C ALA A 67 11.71 -15.92 -1.29
N ILE A 68 11.16 -15.03 -2.11
CA ILE A 68 10.45 -13.83 -1.67
C ILE A 68 8.97 -13.97 -2.05
N VAL A 69 8.10 -13.92 -1.08
CA VAL A 69 6.64 -14.02 -1.27
C VAL A 69 6.02 -12.63 -1.25
N GLY A 70 5.68 -12.13 -2.43
CA GLY A 70 5.14 -10.79 -2.66
C GLY A 70 6.15 -9.81 -3.25
N GLY A 71 5.84 -9.31 -4.45
CA GLY A 71 6.64 -8.35 -5.20
C GLY A 71 6.32 -6.88 -4.87
N GLY A 72 5.87 -6.58 -3.65
CA GLY A 72 5.68 -5.20 -3.16
C GLY A 72 7.00 -4.56 -2.68
N PRO A 73 6.95 -3.33 -2.13
CA PRO A 73 8.16 -2.58 -1.72
C PRO A 73 9.09 -3.34 -0.77
N ALA A 74 8.54 -4.07 0.20
CA ALA A 74 9.33 -4.86 1.14
C ALA A 74 10.06 -6.01 0.42
N GLY A 75 9.33 -6.80 -0.37
CA GLY A 75 9.88 -7.93 -1.10
C GLY A 75 10.91 -7.51 -2.15
N LEU A 76 10.62 -6.48 -2.95
CA LEU A 76 11.55 -5.95 -3.95
C LEU A 76 12.84 -5.42 -3.33
N THR A 77 12.76 -4.78 -2.16
CA THR A 77 13.95 -4.29 -1.45
C THR A 77 14.77 -5.44 -0.89
N CYS A 78 14.14 -6.41 -0.24
CA CYS A 78 14.81 -7.61 0.26
C CYS A 78 15.48 -8.38 -0.89
N ALA A 79 14.76 -8.57 -2.00
CA ALA A 79 15.29 -9.24 -3.19
C ALA A 79 16.52 -8.53 -3.77
N GLY A 80 16.47 -7.21 -3.92
CA GLY A 80 17.58 -6.43 -4.46
C GLY A 80 18.81 -6.46 -3.56
N ASP A 81 18.63 -6.37 -2.24
CA ASP A 81 19.75 -6.41 -1.29
C ASP A 81 20.40 -7.81 -1.27
N LEU A 82 19.61 -8.88 -1.27
CA LEU A 82 20.13 -10.25 -1.32
C LEU A 82 20.80 -10.59 -2.66
N ALA A 83 20.24 -10.14 -3.78
CA ALA A 83 20.87 -10.36 -5.10
C ALA A 83 22.26 -9.70 -5.16
N ARG A 84 22.43 -8.49 -4.61
CA ARG A 84 23.75 -7.85 -4.50
C ARG A 84 24.75 -8.63 -3.65
N LEU A 85 24.27 -9.40 -2.69
CA LEU A 85 25.11 -10.27 -1.82
C LEU A 85 25.42 -11.64 -2.47
N GLY A 86 25.00 -11.87 -3.71
CA GLY A 86 25.29 -13.08 -4.48
C GLY A 86 24.29 -14.21 -4.26
N TYR A 87 23.15 -13.95 -3.65
CA TYR A 87 22.06 -14.95 -3.51
C TYR A 87 21.29 -15.11 -4.83
N GLN A 88 20.86 -16.34 -5.10
CA GLN A 88 19.86 -16.61 -6.13
C GLN A 88 18.47 -16.31 -5.56
N VAL A 89 17.83 -15.24 -6.04
CA VAL A 89 16.56 -14.74 -5.49
C VAL A 89 15.43 -14.96 -6.48
N THR A 90 14.35 -15.58 -6.02
CA THR A 90 13.09 -15.70 -6.78
C THR A 90 11.98 -14.97 -6.02
N VAL A 91 11.32 -14.03 -6.69
CA VAL A 91 10.14 -13.32 -6.18
C VAL A 91 8.88 -13.96 -6.76
N PHE A 92 8.01 -14.45 -5.90
CA PHE A 92 6.69 -14.97 -6.25
C PHE A 92 5.63 -13.90 -6.03
N GLU A 93 5.03 -13.42 -7.11
CA GLU A 93 3.99 -12.37 -7.07
C GLU A 93 2.63 -12.95 -7.45
N ALA A 94 1.62 -12.65 -6.65
CA ALA A 94 0.26 -13.16 -6.86
C ALA A 94 -0.44 -12.53 -8.07
N PHE A 95 -0.11 -11.29 -8.40
CA PHE A 95 -0.66 -10.60 -9.58
C PHE A 95 0.21 -10.81 -10.82
N GLN A 96 -0.33 -10.42 -12.00
CA GLN A 96 0.35 -10.50 -13.28
C GLN A 96 1.57 -9.57 -13.41
N VAL A 97 1.74 -8.61 -12.50
CA VAL A 97 2.90 -7.71 -12.44
C VAL A 97 3.33 -7.49 -10.99
N ALA A 98 4.64 -7.44 -10.77
CA ALA A 98 5.21 -7.06 -9.48
C ALA A 98 5.07 -5.56 -9.24
N GLY A 99 5.20 -5.15 -7.99
CA GLY A 99 5.11 -3.76 -7.52
C GLY A 99 4.10 -3.59 -6.38
N GLY A 100 3.20 -4.57 -6.18
CA GLY A 100 2.20 -4.52 -5.12
C GLY A 100 1.38 -3.22 -5.20
N VAL A 101 1.20 -2.54 -4.05
CA VAL A 101 0.44 -1.29 -3.95
C VAL A 101 0.93 -0.17 -4.88
N LEU A 102 2.20 -0.19 -5.28
CA LEU A 102 2.75 0.78 -6.25
C LEU A 102 2.10 0.64 -7.63
N MET A 103 1.67 -0.56 -7.98
CA MET A 103 1.01 -0.86 -9.25
C MET A 103 -0.51 -0.80 -9.16
N TYR A 104 -1.12 -1.46 -8.17
CA TYR A 104 -2.58 -1.57 -8.09
C TYR A 104 -3.24 -0.42 -7.31
N GLY A 105 -2.55 0.14 -6.29
CA GLY A 105 -3.17 1.06 -5.33
C GLY A 105 -2.94 2.53 -5.65
N ILE A 106 -1.69 2.95 -5.90
CA ILE A 106 -1.35 4.35 -6.13
C ILE A 106 -1.67 4.74 -7.57
N PRO A 107 -2.48 5.80 -7.82
CA PRO A 107 -2.88 6.19 -9.17
C PRO A 107 -1.71 6.65 -10.05
N GLU A 108 -1.90 6.51 -11.38
CA GLU A 108 -0.94 6.91 -12.41
C GLU A 108 -0.51 8.39 -12.27
N PHE A 109 -1.44 9.27 -11.92
CA PHE A 109 -1.16 10.71 -11.77
C PHE A 109 -0.28 11.05 -10.56
N ARG A 110 -0.14 10.14 -9.57
CA ARG A 110 0.82 10.27 -8.45
C ARG A 110 2.09 9.49 -8.69
N LEU A 111 1.99 8.29 -9.23
CA LEU A 111 3.10 7.38 -9.48
C LEU A 111 2.94 6.71 -10.84
N PRO A 112 3.55 7.25 -11.90
CA PRO A 112 3.54 6.64 -13.22
C PRO A 112 4.05 5.20 -13.18
N LYS A 113 3.30 4.27 -13.77
CA LYS A 113 3.61 2.83 -13.72
C LYS A 113 4.90 2.48 -14.44
N THR A 114 5.24 3.26 -15.46
CA THR A 114 6.52 3.13 -16.17
C THR A 114 7.73 3.32 -15.24
N ILE A 115 7.63 4.19 -14.23
CA ILE A 115 8.69 4.38 -13.23
C ILE A 115 8.84 3.12 -12.38
N VAL A 116 7.74 2.58 -11.89
CA VAL A 116 7.75 1.33 -11.08
C VAL A 116 8.32 0.17 -11.90
N GLN A 117 7.90 0.04 -13.15
CA GLN A 117 8.39 -1.01 -14.05
C GLN A 117 9.89 -0.89 -14.32
N GLN A 118 10.42 0.33 -14.46
CA GLN A 118 11.86 0.55 -14.63
C GLN A 118 12.66 0.18 -13.37
N GLU A 119 12.16 0.49 -12.18
CA GLU A 119 12.79 0.06 -10.93
C GLU A 119 12.80 -1.48 -10.81
N ILE A 120 11.70 -2.14 -11.18
CA ILE A 120 11.61 -3.61 -11.21
C ILE A 120 12.55 -4.19 -12.26
N GLN A 121 12.65 -3.58 -13.44
CA GLN A 121 13.57 -4.04 -14.48
C GLN A 121 15.03 -3.97 -14.00
N SER A 122 15.39 -2.93 -13.27
CA SER A 122 16.75 -2.84 -12.68
C SER A 122 17.05 -3.99 -11.71
N LEU A 123 16.05 -4.54 -11.02
CA LEU A 123 16.22 -5.73 -10.16
C LEU A 123 16.37 -7.01 -11.00
N LYS A 124 15.62 -7.14 -12.08
CA LYS A 124 15.77 -8.26 -13.03
C LYS A 124 17.16 -8.25 -13.68
N ASP A 125 17.64 -7.08 -14.08
CA ASP A 125 18.97 -6.90 -14.64
C ASP A 125 20.09 -7.24 -13.62
N ALA A 126 19.79 -7.12 -12.32
CA ALA A 126 20.66 -7.56 -11.23
C ALA A 126 20.54 -9.07 -10.91
N GLY A 127 19.76 -9.84 -11.67
CA GLY A 127 19.65 -11.28 -11.55
C GLY A 127 18.48 -11.78 -10.66
N VAL A 128 17.57 -10.89 -10.25
CA VAL A 128 16.36 -11.32 -9.53
C VAL A 128 15.37 -11.96 -10.51
N ASP A 129 14.98 -13.21 -10.25
CA ASP A 129 13.91 -13.89 -10.98
C ASP A 129 12.55 -13.47 -10.39
N ILE A 130 11.64 -12.95 -11.23
CA ILE A 130 10.30 -12.54 -10.79
C ILE A 130 9.27 -13.38 -11.52
N GLN A 131 8.52 -14.16 -10.76
CA GLN A 131 7.47 -15.05 -11.24
C GLN A 131 6.10 -14.50 -10.86
N PRO A 132 5.37 -13.92 -11.81
CA PRO A 132 3.99 -13.46 -11.60
C PRO A 132 3.00 -14.62 -11.57
N ASP A 133 1.75 -14.33 -11.21
CA ASP A 133 0.62 -15.28 -11.15
C ASP A 133 0.86 -16.46 -10.19
N MET A 134 1.75 -16.26 -9.19
CA MET A 134 2.14 -17.26 -8.19
C MET A 134 1.54 -16.94 -6.82
N VAL A 135 0.36 -17.49 -6.55
CA VAL A 135 -0.34 -17.31 -5.26
C VAL A 135 0.18 -18.31 -4.23
N ILE A 136 1.16 -17.89 -3.44
CA ILE A 136 1.71 -18.73 -2.34
C ILE A 136 0.65 -18.92 -1.25
N GLY A 137 0.52 -20.17 -0.79
CA GLY A 137 -0.58 -20.65 0.03
C GLY A 137 -1.73 -21.26 -0.78
N LYS A 138 -1.66 -21.22 -2.14
CA LYS A 138 -2.57 -21.92 -3.05
C LYS A 138 -1.83 -22.84 -4.03
N ILE A 139 -0.85 -22.32 -4.73
CA ILE A 139 -0.06 -23.07 -5.73
C ILE A 139 1.04 -23.84 -5.01
N LEU A 140 1.77 -23.17 -4.13
CA LEU A 140 2.80 -23.73 -3.24
C LEU A 140 2.60 -23.15 -1.85
N SER A 141 2.83 -23.94 -0.82
CA SER A 141 2.96 -23.46 0.56
C SER A 141 4.37 -22.96 0.85
N VAL A 142 4.56 -22.28 1.98
CA VAL A 142 5.91 -21.89 2.45
C VAL A 142 6.78 -23.13 2.74
N ASP A 143 6.16 -24.20 3.24
CA ASP A 143 6.88 -25.47 3.52
C ASP A 143 7.37 -26.11 2.21
N GLU A 144 6.55 -26.15 1.17
CA GLU A 144 6.93 -26.67 -0.16
C GLU A 144 8.03 -25.82 -0.82
N LEU A 145 8.07 -24.51 -0.59
CA LEU A 145 9.20 -23.67 -1.03
C LEU A 145 10.51 -24.12 -0.37
N MET A 146 10.50 -24.33 0.96
CA MET A 146 11.67 -24.81 1.67
C MET A 146 12.10 -26.21 1.19
N GLU A 147 11.14 -27.12 0.98
CA GLU A 147 11.39 -28.47 0.46
C GLU A 147 11.94 -28.44 -0.99
N SER A 148 11.59 -27.42 -1.77
CA SER A 148 12.12 -27.21 -3.13
C SER A 148 13.56 -26.67 -3.16
N GLY A 149 14.20 -26.54 -1.99
CA GLY A 149 15.62 -26.20 -1.86
C GLY A 149 15.89 -24.71 -1.75
N TYR A 150 14.92 -23.89 -1.31
CA TYR A 150 15.20 -22.54 -0.84
C TYR A 150 15.77 -22.60 0.58
N ASP A 151 16.87 -21.87 0.82
CA ASP A 151 17.55 -21.81 2.11
C ASP A 151 16.85 -20.91 3.13
N ALA A 152 16.07 -19.94 2.65
CA ALA A 152 15.23 -19.07 3.46
C ALA A 152 14.03 -18.53 2.65
N VAL A 153 12.98 -18.06 3.36
CA VAL A 153 11.80 -17.44 2.78
C VAL A 153 11.56 -16.08 3.44
N PHE A 154 11.30 -15.05 2.65
CA PHE A 154 10.81 -13.76 3.13
C PHE A 154 9.36 -13.56 2.71
N ILE A 155 8.47 -13.21 3.65
CA ILE A 155 7.04 -12.96 3.43
C ILE A 155 6.79 -11.45 3.45
N GLY A 156 6.54 -10.88 2.27
CA GLY A 156 6.17 -9.48 2.05
C GLY A 156 4.82 -9.35 1.36
N SER A 157 3.84 -10.17 1.74
CA SER A 157 2.52 -10.29 1.09
C SER A 157 1.60 -9.07 1.27
N GLY A 158 2.01 -8.09 2.08
CA GLY A 158 1.27 -6.86 2.29
C GLY A 158 -0.01 -7.03 3.12
N ALA A 159 -0.89 -6.01 3.05
CA ALA A 159 -2.20 -5.98 3.70
C ALA A 159 -3.24 -5.50 2.68
N GLY A 160 -3.78 -6.43 1.90
CA GLY A 160 -4.70 -6.14 0.79
C GLY A 160 -6.17 -6.47 1.09
N LEU A 161 -6.50 -7.09 2.22
CA LEU A 161 -7.87 -7.45 2.56
C LEU A 161 -8.62 -6.22 3.09
N PRO A 162 -9.64 -5.70 2.38
CA PRO A 162 -10.32 -4.48 2.77
C PRO A 162 -11.18 -4.68 4.02
N ARG A 163 -11.35 -3.59 4.78
CA ARG A 163 -12.28 -3.53 5.91
C ARG A 163 -13.57 -2.84 5.49
N PHE A 164 -14.66 -3.32 6.06
CA PHE A 164 -15.99 -2.75 5.95
C PHE A 164 -16.48 -2.30 7.33
N MET A 165 -17.53 -1.47 7.36
CA MET A 165 -18.06 -0.89 8.60
C MET A 165 -19.03 -1.85 9.33
N ASN A 166 -19.52 -2.88 8.62
CA ASN A 166 -20.60 -3.78 9.01
C ASN A 166 -21.91 -3.02 9.26
N ILE A 167 -22.25 -2.10 8.37
CA ILE A 167 -23.51 -1.36 8.36
C ILE A 167 -24.49 -1.93 7.31
N PRO A 168 -25.81 -1.72 7.46
CA PRO A 168 -26.77 -2.14 6.47
C PRO A 168 -26.46 -1.56 5.08
N GLY A 169 -26.68 -2.35 4.04
CA GLY A 169 -26.54 -1.93 2.65
C GLY A 169 -25.14 -2.14 2.03
N GLU A 170 -24.16 -2.63 2.76
CA GLU A 170 -22.80 -2.87 2.21
C GLU A 170 -22.76 -3.92 1.09
N GLY A 171 -23.79 -4.74 0.92
CA GLY A 171 -23.94 -5.71 -0.17
C GLY A 171 -24.63 -5.17 -1.43
N LEU A 172 -25.02 -3.91 -1.47
CA LEU A 172 -25.69 -3.29 -2.62
C LEU A 172 -24.74 -3.10 -3.81
N VAL A 173 -25.31 -3.15 -5.01
CA VAL A 173 -24.58 -2.81 -6.24
C VAL A 173 -24.26 -1.32 -6.24
N GLY A 174 -22.98 -0.99 -6.36
CA GLY A 174 -22.47 0.37 -6.20
C GLY A 174 -21.61 0.53 -4.95
N VAL A 175 -21.54 -0.50 -4.08
CA VAL A 175 -20.59 -0.53 -2.96
C VAL A 175 -19.36 -1.33 -3.34
N CYS A 176 -18.17 -0.76 -3.11
CA CYS A 176 -16.91 -1.46 -3.29
C CYS A 176 -15.86 -0.96 -2.30
N SER A 177 -14.77 -1.70 -2.15
CA SER A 177 -13.61 -1.22 -1.42
C SER A 177 -12.73 -0.32 -2.30
N ALA A 178 -11.98 0.59 -1.68
CA ALA A 178 -11.00 1.41 -2.40
C ALA A 178 -9.93 0.54 -3.08
N ASN A 179 -9.54 -0.58 -2.47
CA ASN A 179 -8.61 -1.53 -3.08
C ASN A 179 -9.16 -2.10 -4.38
N GLU A 180 -10.41 -2.54 -4.39
CA GLU A 180 -11.08 -3.04 -5.60
C GLU A 180 -11.16 -1.95 -6.67
N TYR A 181 -11.66 -0.77 -6.29
CA TYR A 181 -11.84 0.36 -7.20
C TYR A 181 -10.52 0.77 -7.85
N LEU A 182 -9.48 0.99 -7.03
CA LEU A 182 -8.16 1.39 -7.52
C LEU A 182 -7.47 0.30 -8.32
N THR A 183 -7.63 -0.98 -7.96
CA THR A 183 -7.09 -2.10 -8.74
C THR A 183 -7.69 -2.14 -10.14
N ARG A 184 -9.00 -1.96 -10.28
CA ARG A 184 -9.67 -1.91 -11.59
C ARG A 184 -9.14 -0.75 -12.45
N ILE A 185 -8.91 0.40 -11.85
CA ILE A 185 -8.41 1.58 -12.56
C ILE A 185 -6.93 1.42 -12.91
N ASN A 186 -6.08 1.14 -11.93
CA ASN A 186 -4.63 1.20 -12.08
C ASN A 186 -4.04 -0.06 -12.73
N LEU A 187 -4.32 -1.26 -12.15
CA LEU A 187 -3.73 -2.50 -12.59
C LEU A 187 -4.44 -3.07 -13.82
N MET A 188 -5.77 -2.94 -13.88
CA MET A 188 -6.60 -3.43 -14.96
C MET A 188 -6.91 -2.35 -16.02
N HIS A 189 -6.26 -1.19 -15.93
CA HIS A 189 -6.36 -0.08 -16.90
C HIS A 189 -7.80 0.38 -17.21
N GLY A 190 -8.68 0.40 -16.21
CA GLY A 190 -10.09 0.75 -16.39
C GLY A 190 -10.35 2.16 -16.94
N TYR A 191 -9.34 3.02 -16.93
CA TYR A 191 -9.38 4.36 -17.53
C TYR A 191 -9.10 4.36 -19.05
N ASP A 192 -8.53 3.28 -19.62
CA ASP A 192 -8.17 3.19 -21.03
C ASP A 192 -9.22 2.34 -21.78
N PRO A 193 -9.95 2.93 -22.75
CA PRO A 193 -11.00 2.23 -23.51
C PRO A 193 -10.51 1.05 -24.34
N LYS A 194 -9.20 0.84 -24.47
CA LYS A 194 -8.63 -0.34 -25.11
C LYS A 194 -8.79 -1.61 -24.28
N TYR A 195 -9.02 -1.45 -22.96
CA TYR A 195 -9.21 -2.56 -22.03
C TYR A 195 -10.69 -2.74 -21.73
N ALA A 196 -11.16 -3.98 -21.71
CA ALA A 196 -12.55 -4.31 -21.40
C ALA A 196 -12.84 -4.39 -19.89
N THR A 197 -12.09 -3.64 -19.09
CA THR A 197 -12.25 -3.63 -17.63
C THR A 197 -13.53 -2.92 -17.23
N PRO A 198 -14.48 -3.59 -16.54
CA PRO A 198 -15.71 -2.94 -16.12
C PRO A 198 -15.42 -1.99 -14.95
N VAL A 199 -15.73 -0.71 -15.14
CA VAL A 199 -15.72 0.32 -14.09
C VAL A 199 -17.12 0.88 -13.96
N ILE A 200 -17.58 1.04 -12.72
CA ILE A 200 -18.89 1.62 -12.44
C ILE A 200 -18.88 3.08 -12.90
N GLN A 201 -19.81 3.43 -13.79
CA GLN A 201 -20.03 4.81 -14.19
C GLN A 201 -20.93 5.46 -13.14
N SER A 202 -20.38 6.36 -12.37
CA SER A 202 -21.04 7.01 -11.25
C SER A 202 -21.22 8.50 -11.50
N LYS A 203 -22.35 9.05 -11.07
CA LYS A 203 -22.58 10.49 -11.06
C LYS A 203 -22.14 11.11 -9.74
N ALA A 204 -22.48 10.46 -8.64
CA ALA A 204 -22.17 10.95 -7.30
C ALA A 204 -21.56 9.82 -6.44
N VAL A 205 -20.34 10.04 -5.95
CA VAL A 205 -19.54 9.05 -5.24
C VAL A 205 -19.25 9.52 -3.82
N ALA A 206 -19.54 8.68 -2.83
CA ALA A 206 -19.05 8.86 -1.46
C ALA A 206 -17.84 7.97 -1.19
N VAL A 207 -16.72 8.54 -0.81
CA VAL A 207 -15.53 7.81 -0.38
C VAL A 207 -15.41 7.92 1.13
N VAL A 208 -15.58 6.80 1.82
CA VAL A 208 -15.58 6.74 3.29
C VAL A 208 -14.16 6.53 3.81
N GLY A 209 -13.59 7.54 4.41
CA GLY A 209 -12.23 7.52 4.98
C GLY A 209 -11.50 8.84 4.82
N GLY A 210 -10.36 9.01 5.51
CA GLY A 210 -9.56 10.23 5.51
C GLY A 210 -8.07 10.00 5.30
N GLY A 211 -7.66 8.83 4.80
CA GLY A 211 -6.27 8.49 4.50
C GLY A 211 -5.89 8.74 3.04
N ASN A 212 -4.62 8.52 2.69
CA ASN A 212 -4.12 8.69 1.32
C ASN A 212 -4.91 7.85 0.30
N VAL A 213 -5.33 6.63 0.68
CA VAL A 213 -6.13 5.74 -0.17
C VAL A 213 -7.51 6.36 -0.48
N ALA A 214 -8.11 7.09 0.49
CA ALA A 214 -9.36 7.81 0.26
C ALA A 214 -9.16 8.96 -0.72
N MET A 215 -8.07 9.73 -0.59
CA MET A 215 -7.72 10.81 -1.54
C MET A 215 -7.51 10.24 -2.95
N ASP A 216 -6.77 9.12 -3.05
CA ASP A 216 -6.52 8.44 -4.32
C ASP A 216 -7.81 7.94 -4.99
N ALA A 217 -8.71 7.34 -4.21
CA ALA A 217 -9.99 6.86 -4.71
C ALA A 217 -10.91 8.01 -5.16
N ALA A 218 -10.98 9.08 -4.36
CA ALA A 218 -11.82 10.25 -4.67
C ALA A 218 -11.34 10.99 -5.93
N ARG A 219 -10.06 11.28 -6.03
CA ARG A 219 -9.46 11.92 -7.22
C ARG A 219 -9.61 11.03 -8.45
N SER A 220 -9.47 9.70 -8.29
CA SER A 220 -9.72 8.77 -9.38
C SER A 220 -11.17 8.78 -9.82
N ALA A 221 -12.14 8.85 -8.89
CA ALA A 221 -13.56 8.92 -9.22
C ALA A 221 -13.92 10.16 -10.04
N LEU A 222 -13.41 11.35 -9.67
CA LEU A 222 -13.56 12.57 -10.47
C LEU A 222 -12.99 12.40 -11.88
N ARG A 223 -11.77 11.85 -11.99
CA ARG A 223 -11.10 11.63 -13.29
C ARG A 223 -11.78 10.57 -14.14
N MET A 224 -12.56 9.67 -13.53
CA MET A 224 -13.41 8.70 -14.21
C MET A 224 -14.76 9.27 -14.65
N GLY A 225 -15.03 10.55 -14.35
CA GLY A 225 -16.19 11.27 -14.85
C GLY A 225 -17.33 11.43 -13.86
N ALA A 226 -17.15 11.17 -12.56
CA ALA A 226 -18.14 11.50 -11.55
C ALA A 226 -18.34 13.02 -11.45
N GLU A 227 -19.60 13.47 -11.39
CA GLU A 227 -19.98 14.89 -11.30
C GLU A 227 -19.74 15.44 -9.89
N HIS A 228 -20.02 14.60 -8.86
CA HIS A 228 -19.82 14.92 -7.45
C HIS A 228 -19.05 13.80 -6.75
N VAL A 229 -18.04 14.18 -5.97
CA VAL A 229 -17.28 13.22 -5.15
C VAL A 229 -17.10 13.77 -3.75
N TYR A 230 -17.56 12.99 -2.77
CA TYR A 230 -17.52 13.34 -1.35
C TYR A 230 -16.50 12.49 -0.60
N ILE A 231 -15.61 13.11 0.14
CA ILE A 231 -14.88 12.45 1.24
C ILE A 231 -15.77 12.49 2.47
N VAL A 232 -16.15 11.33 2.98
CA VAL A 232 -16.96 11.19 4.21
C VAL A 232 -16.04 10.76 5.34
N TYR A 233 -15.80 11.66 6.31
CA TYR A 233 -14.84 11.42 7.36
C TYR A 233 -15.38 11.78 8.75
N ARG A 234 -15.24 10.83 9.69
CA ARG A 234 -15.82 10.94 11.06
C ARG A 234 -15.16 11.93 11.99
N ARG A 235 -13.99 12.46 11.64
CA ARG A 235 -13.26 13.49 12.38
C ARG A 235 -13.14 14.78 11.56
N SER A 236 -12.43 15.78 12.09
CA SER A 236 -12.12 16.98 11.33
C SER A 236 -10.92 16.78 10.41
N GLU A 237 -10.68 17.75 9.56
CA GLU A 237 -9.54 17.73 8.64
C GLU A 237 -8.19 17.64 9.37
N ALA A 238 -8.09 18.28 10.54
CA ALA A 238 -6.86 18.27 11.35
C ALA A 238 -6.46 16.85 11.82
N GLU A 239 -7.42 15.95 11.96
CA GLU A 239 -7.18 14.55 12.33
C GLU A 239 -7.02 13.61 11.14
N MET A 240 -7.04 14.11 9.90
CA MET A 240 -6.86 13.27 8.72
C MET A 240 -5.44 12.69 8.67
N PRO A 241 -5.30 11.37 8.48
CA PRO A 241 -3.98 10.75 8.32
C PRO A 241 -3.41 10.88 6.90
N ALA A 242 -4.16 11.44 5.95
CA ALA A 242 -3.66 11.72 4.61
C ALA A 242 -2.58 12.81 4.63
N ARG A 243 -1.67 12.76 3.66
CA ARG A 243 -0.71 13.85 3.42
C ARG A 243 -1.46 15.14 3.17
N LEU A 244 -0.99 16.21 3.76
CA LEU A 244 -1.60 17.54 3.59
C LEU A 244 -1.64 17.97 2.12
N GLU A 245 -0.57 17.68 1.36
CA GLU A 245 -0.49 17.93 -0.09
C GLU A 245 -1.60 17.18 -0.86
N GLU A 246 -1.90 15.93 -0.49
CA GLU A 246 -2.94 15.15 -1.17
C GLU A 246 -4.35 15.63 -0.82
N VAL A 247 -4.57 16.13 0.40
CA VAL A 247 -5.83 16.80 0.77
C VAL A 247 -6.02 18.08 -0.05
N HIS A 248 -4.97 18.88 -0.20
CA HIS A 248 -5.02 20.09 -1.02
C HIS A 248 -5.32 19.77 -2.49
N HIS A 249 -4.61 18.80 -3.08
CA HIS A 249 -4.86 18.39 -4.47
C HIS A 249 -6.29 17.88 -4.67
N ALA A 250 -6.83 17.11 -3.72
CA ALA A 250 -8.21 16.63 -3.80
C ALA A 250 -9.21 17.79 -3.83
N LYS A 251 -9.00 18.83 -2.99
CA LYS A 251 -9.82 20.05 -2.98
C LYS A 251 -9.69 20.86 -4.27
N GLU A 252 -8.47 21.05 -4.77
CA GLU A 252 -8.19 21.75 -6.03
C GLU A 252 -8.86 21.07 -7.22
N GLU A 253 -8.96 19.74 -7.21
CA GLU A 253 -9.66 18.98 -8.25
C GLU A 253 -11.19 18.98 -8.08
N GLY A 254 -11.73 19.53 -6.98
CA GLY A 254 -13.17 19.65 -6.76
C GLY A 254 -13.80 18.59 -5.87
N VAL A 255 -13.00 17.79 -5.13
CA VAL A 255 -13.55 16.86 -4.14
C VAL A 255 -14.15 17.63 -2.96
N GLU A 256 -15.39 17.30 -2.60
CA GLU A 256 -16.11 17.89 -1.48
C GLU A 256 -15.85 17.12 -0.18
N PHE A 257 -15.60 17.83 0.93
CA PHE A 257 -15.27 17.20 2.20
C PHE A 257 -16.44 17.27 3.19
N GLN A 258 -17.03 16.14 3.46
CA GLN A 258 -18.04 15.93 4.50
C GLN A 258 -17.36 15.43 5.78
N ASN A 259 -16.73 16.38 6.49
CA ASN A 259 -16.08 16.11 7.78
C ASN A 259 -17.09 16.02 8.91
N LEU A 260 -16.69 15.43 10.02
CA LEU A 260 -17.54 15.26 11.22
C LEU A 260 -18.86 14.56 10.88
N CYS A 261 -18.80 13.54 10.05
CA CYS A 261 -19.94 12.67 9.79
C CYS A 261 -19.50 11.21 9.57
N ASN A 262 -20.35 10.29 9.99
CA ASN A 262 -20.08 8.86 9.93
C ASN A 262 -21.25 8.13 9.26
N PRO A 263 -21.01 7.28 8.27
CA PRO A 263 -22.04 6.45 7.69
C PRO A 263 -22.67 5.52 8.73
N VAL A 264 -23.98 5.34 8.63
CA VAL A 264 -24.76 4.43 9.47
C VAL A 264 -25.55 3.40 8.66
N GLU A 265 -25.88 3.72 7.41
CA GLU A 265 -26.63 2.86 6.50
C GLU A 265 -26.37 3.29 5.04
N ILE A 266 -26.28 2.33 4.12
CA ILE A 266 -26.28 2.58 2.68
C ILE A 266 -27.66 2.26 2.16
N LEU A 267 -28.32 3.22 1.52
CA LEU A 267 -29.66 3.09 1.02
C LEU A 267 -29.64 2.52 -0.40
N GLY A 268 -30.60 1.67 -0.70
CA GLY A 268 -30.76 1.03 -2.01
C GLY A 268 -32.12 1.29 -2.64
N ASP A 269 -32.15 1.26 -3.95
CA ASP A 269 -33.38 1.26 -4.73
C ASP A 269 -34.02 -0.15 -4.80
N GLU A 270 -35.16 -0.28 -5.47
CA GLU A 270 -35.89 -1.53 -5.69
C GLU A 270 -35.08 -2.60 -6.45
N ASN A 271 -34.03 -2.20 -7.18
CA ASN A 271 -33.15 -3.08 -7.93
C ASN A 271 -31.87 -3.46 -7.14
N GLY A 272 -31.79 -3.09 -5.86
CA GLY A 272 -30.62 -3.34 -5.02
C GLY A 272 -29.39 -2.49 -5.40
N ARG A 273 -29.57 -1.33 -6.01
CA ARG A 273 -28.51 -0.39 -6.34
C ARG A 273 -28.45 0.75 -5.33
N VAL A 274 -27.26 1.24 -5.04
CA VAL A 274 -27.07 2.40 -4.15
C VAL A 274 -27.84 3.62 -4.72
N ASN A 275 -28.60 4.28 -3.85
CA ASN A 275 -29.28 5.54 -4.15
C ASN A 275 -29.12 6.57 -3.02
N GLY A 276 -28.31 6.31 -2.01
CA GLY A 276 -28.00 7.26 -0.97
C GLY A 276 -27.10 6.67 0.12
N LEU A 277 -26.46 7.57 0.89
CA LEU A 277 -25.67 7.23 2.05
C LEU A 277 -26.20 7.99 3.27
N LYS A 278 -26.80 7.26 4.22
CA LYS A 278 -27.26 7.84 5.49
C LYS A 278 -26.08 7.99 6.44
N CYS A 279 -25.86 9.21 6.89
CA CYS A 279 -24.78 9.58 7.79
C CYS A 279 -25.36 10.21 9.06
N ILE A 280 -24.61 10.15 10.16
CA ILE A 280 -24.86 10.86 11.40
C ILE A 280 -23.76 11.91 11.63
N ARG A 281 -24.13 13.08 12.16
CA ARG A 281 -23.16 14.12 12.53
C ARG A 281 -22.33 13.69 13.74
N MET A 282 -21.08 14.14 13.76
CA MET A 282 -20.12 13.83 14.81
C MET A 282 -19.60 15.12 15.47
N GLU A 283 -19.21 15.01 16.72
CA GLU A 283 -18.39 16.00 17.42
C GLU A 283 -17.08 15.34 17.89
N LEU A 284 -16.11 16.16 18.27
CA LEU A 284 -14.80 15.68 18.71
C LEU A 284 -14.72 15.72 20.23
N GLY A 285 -14.58 14.55 20.84
CA GLY A 285 -14.30 14.37 22.26
C GLY A 285 -12.80 14.39 22.58
N GLU A 286 -12.43 13.75 23.69
CA GLU A 286 -11.05 13.63 24.15
C GLU A 286 -10.18 12.84 23.19
N PRO A 287 -8.85 13.07 23.16
CA PRO A 287 -7.91 12.30 22.35
C PRO A 287 -7.93 10.81 22.68
N ASP A 288 -7.78 9.98 21.65
CA ASP A 288 -7.58 8.54 21.77
C ASP A 288 -6.09 8.20 21.96
N GLU A 289 -5.75 6.90 22.04
CA GLU A 289 -4.36 6.40 22.20
C GLU A 289 -3.42 6.85 21.07
N SER A 290 -3.95 7.22 19.92
CA SER A 290 -3.18 7.78 18.80
C SER A 290 -2.96 9.29 18.89
N GLY A 291 -3.48 9.94 19.92
CA GLY A 291 -3.45 11.40 20.10
C GLY A 291 -4.48 12.16 19.26
N ARG A 292 -5.33 11.48 18.50
CA ARG A 292 -6.40 12.11 17.72
C ARG A 292 -7.70 12.12 18.51
N ARG A 293 -8.46 13.23 18.42
CA ARG A 293 -9.72 13.37 19.13
C ARG A 293 -10.74 12.32 18.69
N ARG A 294 -11.44 11.71 19.64
CA ARG A 294 -12.44 10.67 19.38
C ARG A 294 -13.67 11.28 18.72
N PRO A 295 -14.20 10.65 17.64
CA PRO A 295 -15.48 11.07 17.11
C PRO A 295 -16.62 10.54 17.99
N VAL A 296 -17.55 11.43 18.38
CA VAL A 296 -18.74 11.12 19.18
C VAL A 296 -19.97 11.46 18.34
N ALA A 297 -20.92 10.54 18.25
CA ALA A 297 -22.13 10.77 17.46
C ALA A 297 -23.08 11.77 18.17
N ILE A 298 -23.61 12.71 17.42
CA ILE A 298 -24.65 13.64 17.89
C ILE A 298 -26.00 12.95 17.65
N PRO A 299 -26.77 12.66 18.70
CA PRO A 299 -28.10 12.04 18.56
C PRO A 299 -29.04 12.84 17.65
N ASP A 300 -29.90 12.14 16.94
CA ASP A 300 -30.96 12.73 16.09
C ASP A 300 -30.43 13.72 15.03
N SER A 301 -29.22 13.48 14.51
CA SER A 301 -28.54 14.34 13.54
C SER A 301 -28.33 13.66 12.18
N GLU A 302 -29.07 12.60 11.91
CA GLU A 302 -28.97 11.84 10.67
C GLU A 302 -29.36 12.70 9.46
N PHE A 303 -28.66 12.45 8.37
CA PHE A 303 -28.94 13.05 7.06
C PHE A 303 -28.55 12.09 5.95
N VAL A 304 -29.03 12.33 4.75
CA VAL A 304 -28.72 11.50 3.58
C VAL A 304 -27.90 12.32 2.60
N LEU A 305 -26.85 11.70 2.06
CA LEU A 305 -26.12 12.17 0.88
C LEU A 305 -26.68 11.40 -0.33
N ASP A 306 -27.08 12.13 -1.36
CA ASP A 306 -27.54 11.56 -2.62
C ASP A 306 -26.31 11.06 -3.41
N VAL A 307 -26.07 9.74 -3.40
CA VAL A 307 -24.96 9.10 -4.08
C VAL A 307 -25.40 7.78 -4.71
N ASP A 308 -24.77 7.41 -5.81
CA ASP A 308 -25.01 6.15 -6.51
C ASP A 308 -23.85 5.14 -6.34
N THR A 309 -22.77 5.57 -5.69
CA THR A 309 -21.61 4.72 -5.42
C THR A 309 -21.00 5.07 -4.06
N VAL A 310 -20.64 4.02 -3.30
CA VAL A 310 -19.94 4.15 -2.03
C VAL A 310 -18.63 3.34 -2.06
N ILE A 311 -17.51 4.03 -1.82
CA ILE A 311 -16.18 3.42 -1.80
C ILE A 311 -15.65 3.40 -0.37
N MET A 312 -15.43 2.19 0.18
CA MET A 312 -14.90 2.01 1.53
C MET A 312 -13.38 2.12 1.54
N ALA A 313 -12.84 3.17 2.17
CA ALA A 313 -11.41 3.48 2.29
C ALA A 313 -10.96 3.55 3.77
N ILE A 314 -11.46 2.65 4.62
CA ILE A 314 -11.27 2.65 6.08
C ILE A 314 -10.12 1.74 6.56
N GLY A 315 -9.25 1.38 5.65
CA GLY A 315 -8.07 0.57 5.91
C GLY A 315 -8.21 -0.89 5.48
N THR A 316 -7.11 -1.60 5.65
CA THR A 316 -6.95 -2.99 5.21
C THR A 316 -6.29 -3.82 6.29
N SER A 317 -6.29 -5.14 6.12
CA SER A 317 -5.59 -6.11 6.96
C SER A 317 -4.83 -7.11 6.09
N PRO A 318 -3.81 -7.82 6.62
CA PRO A 318 -3.16 -8.91 5.92
C PRO A 318 -4.16 -10.01 5.54
N ASN A 319 -3.94 -10.62 4.37
CA ASN A 319 -4.72 -11.79 3.96
C ASN A 319 -4.26 -13.01 4.78
N PRO A 320 -5.17 -13.74 5.44
CA PRO A 320 -4.83 -14.88 6.29
C PRO A 320 -4.39 -16.13 5.51
N LEU A 321 -4.32 -16.07 4.18
CA LEU A 321 -4.00 -17.22 3.34
C LEU A 321 -2.66 -17.88 3.75
N ILE A 322 -1.59 -17.10 3.87
CA ILE A 322 -0.26 -17.65 4.18
C ILE A 322 -0.21 -18.19 5.61
N SER A 323 -0.69 -17.44 6.59
CA SER A 323 -0.73 -17.91 7.99
C SER A 323 -1.65 -19.12 8.19
N GLY A 324 -2.75 -19.19 7.42
CA GLY A 324 -3.70 -20.30 7.46
C GLY A 324 -3.21 -21.58 6.78
N THR A 325 -2.24 -21.49 5.87
CA THR A 325 -1.67 -22.63 5.12
C THR A 325 -0.26 -23.03 5.56
N THR A 326 0.36 -22.26 6.47
CA THR A 326 1.73 -22.50 6.94
C THR A 326 1.72 -22.71 8.45
N LYS A 327 2.04 -23.91 8.92
CA LYS A 327 2.13 -24.22 10.35
C LYS A 327 3.34 -23.53 10.98
N GLY A 328 3.16 -23.04 12.21
CA GLY A 328 4.22 -22.41 12.99
C GLY A 328 4.49 -20.95 12.67
N LEU A 329 3.60 -20.29 11.92
CA LEU A 329 3.56 -18.84 11.76
C LEU A 329 2.54 -18.22 12.72
N ASP A 330 3.02 -17.49 13.72
CA ASP A 330 2.15 -16.79 14.66
C ASP A 330 1.65 -15.46 14.06
N THR A 331 0.41 -15.12 14.41
CA THR A 331 -0.21 -13.84 14.08
C THR A 331 -0.73 -13.15 15.32
N ASN A 332 -0.73 -11.83 15.31
CA ASN A 332 -1.36 -11.04 16.37
C ASN A 332 -2.90 -10.97 16.16
N ARG A 333 -3.60 -10.30 17.10
CA ARG A 333 -5.06 -10.14 17.08
C ARG A 333 -5.61 -9.44 15.82
N TRP A 334 -4.79 -8.77 15.05
CA TRP A 334 -5.17 -8.09 13.79
C TRP A 334 -4.81 -8.89 12.53
N GLY A 335 -4.28 -10.11 12.71
CA GLY A 335 -3.87 -10.98 11.60
C GLY A 335 -2.51 -10.65 10.99
N CYS A 336 -1.73 -9.75 11.60
CA CYS A 336 -0.37 -9.46 11.18
C CYS A 336 0.59 -10.53 11.70
N LEU A 337 1.58 -10.91 10.88
CA LEU A 337 2.62 -11.85 11.26
C LEU A 337 3.47 -11.30 12.41
N VAL A 338 3.79 -12.14 13.38
CA VAL A 338 4.66 -11.77 14.50
C VAL A 338 6.11 -12.00 14.10
N VAL A 339 6.95 -10.99 14.28
CA VAL A 339 8.39 -11.04 14.03
C VAL A 339 9.17 -10.41 15.19
N ASN A 340 10.45 -10.76 15.31
CA ASN A 340 11.39 -10.09 16.20
C ASN A 340 12.04 -8.85 15.53
N GLU A 341 13.03 -8.24 16.16
CA GLU A 341 13.72 -7.04 15.64
C GLU A 341 14.50 -7.32 14.35
N GLU A 342 14.95 -8.55 14.13
CA GLU A 342 15.63 -9.05 12.95
C GLU A 342 14.67 -9.48 11.83
N MET A 343 13.38 -9.23 11.97
CA MET A 343 12.31 -9.63 11.03
C MET A 343 12.13 -11.16 10.91
N ALA A 344 12.70 -11.96 11.81
CA ALA A 344 12.48 -13.40 11.86
C ALA A 344 11.10 -13.72 12.47
N THR A 345 10.37 -14.63 11.82
CA THR A 345 9.08 -15.13 12.31
C THR A 345 9.28 -16.21 13.37
N THR A 346 8.20 -16.78 13.88
CA THR A 346 8.22 -17.95 14.78
C THR A 346 8.62 -19.25 14.07
N LYS A 347 8.73 -19.24 12.74
CA LYS A 347 9.16 -20.38 11.92
C LYS A 347 10.61 -20.20 11.47
N ASP A 348 11.42 -21.25 11.68
CA ASP A 348 12.85 -21.24 11.34
C ASP A 348 13.09 -20.89 9.87
N LYS A 349 14.07 -19.97 9.62
CA LYS A 349 14.47 -19.47 8.29
C LYS A 349 13.34 -18.81 7.49
N VAL A 350 12.25 -18.44 8.15
CA VAL A 350 11.14 -17.68 7.56
C VAL A 350 11.11 -16.30 8.19
N TYR A 351 11.19 -15.28 7.35
CA TYR A 351 11.20 -13.87 7.72
C TYR A 351 9.95 -13.17 7.16
N ALA A 352 9.56 -12.07 7.75
CA ALA A 352 8.44 -11.28 7.22
C ALA A 352 8.67 -9.79 7.42
N GLY A 353 8.04 -8.97 6.57
CA GLY A 353 8.15 -7.51 6.70
C GLY A 353 7.09 -6.75 5.90
N GLY A 354 7.10 -5.42 6.06
CA GLY A 354 6.13 -4.53 5.47
C GLY A 354 4.74 -4.71 6.07
N ASP A 355 3.70 -4.40 5.30
CA ASP A 355 2.32 -4.36 5.80
C ASP A 355 1.79 -5.73 6.26
N ALA A 356 2.43 -6.82 5.89
CA ALA A 356 2.12 -8.16 6.43
C ALA A 356 2.40 -8.26 7.95
N VAL A 357 3.29 -7.42 8.47
CA VAL A 357 3.71 -7.36 9.88
C VAL A 357 3.11 -6.16 10.60
N THR A 358 3.14 -4.99 10.00
CA THR A 358 2.73 -3.72 10.65
C THR A 358 1.27 -3.34 10.41
N GLY A 359 0.57 -4.02 9.50
CA GLY A 359 -0.62 -3.47 8.87
C GLY A 359 -0.24 -2.37 7.86
N ALA A 360 -1.24 -1.76 7.22
CA ALA A 360 -1.01 -0.73 6.20
C ALA A 360 -0.20 0.45 6.76
N ALA A 361 1.00 0.67 6.17
CA ALA A 361 1.94 1.70 6.59
C ALA A 361 2.48 2.48 5.37
N THR A 362 3.76 2.82 5.36
CA THR A 362 4.38 3.58 4.28
C THR A 362 5.37 2.74 3.46
N VAL A 363 5.58 3.14 2.20
CA VAL A 363 6.53 2.47 1.30
C VAL A 363 7.92 2.37 1.94
N ILE A 364 8.43 3.45 2.51
CA ILE A 364 9.78 3.47 3.10
C ILE A 364 9.90 2.56 4.34
N LEU A 365 8.85 2.43 5.16
CA LEU A 365 8.85 1.50 6.29
C LEU A 365 8.85 0.04 5.81
N ALA A 366 8.07 -0.26 4.78
CA ALA A 366 8.07 -1.58 4.17
C ALA A 366 9.45 -1.93 3.57
N MET A 367 10.09 -0.97 2.89
CA MET A 367 11.45 -1.13 2.38
C MET A 367 12.47 -1.34 3.51
N GLY A 368 12.34 -0.57 4.60
CA GLY A 368 13.20 -0.74 5.80
C GLY A 368 13.14 -2.15 6.36
N ALA A 369 11.92 -2.70 6.52
CA ALA A 369 11.75 -4.08 6.97
C ALA A 369 12.39 -5.10 6.00
N GLY A 370 12.26 -4.89 4.68
CA GLY A 370 12.92 -5.72 3.67
C GLY A 370 14.45 -5.68 3.78
N LYS A 371 15.04 -4.50 4.05
CA LYS A 371 16.49 -4.35 4.28
C LYS A 371 16.95 -5.08 5.53
N THR A 372 16.25 -4.90 6.64
CA THR A 372 16.57 -5.59 7.91
C THR A 372 16.52 -7.10 7.71
N ALA A 373 15.47 -7.62 7.07
CA ALA A 373 15.35 -9.04 6.79
C ALA A 373 16.49 -9.56 5.88
N ALA A 374 16.91 -8.80 4.87
CA ALA A 374 18.01 -9.19 3.99
C ALA A 374 19.33 -9.32 4.75
N VAL A 375 19.61 -8.41 5.68
CA VAL A 375 20.79 -8.49 6.56
C VAL A 375 20.71 -9.73 7.43
N SER A 376 19.59 -9.96 8.10
CA SER A 376 19.40 -11.10 9.00
C SER A 376 19.49 -12.45 8.28
N ILE A 377 18.92 -12.53 7.07
CA ILE A 377 19.05 -13.72 6.20
C ILE A 377 20.52 -13.98 5.85
N ASP A 378 21.28 -12.94 5.48
CA ASP A 378 22.70 -13.07 5.13
C ASP A 378 23.52 -13.55 6.33
N GLU A 379 23.30 -13.00 7.51
CA GLU A 379 24.01 -13.37 8.73
C GLU A 379 23.76 -14.84 9.10
N VAL A 380 22.51 -15.27 9.11
CA VAL A 380 22.13 -16.66 9.44
C VAL A 380 22.66 -17.64 8.38
N LEU A 381 22.48 -17.35 7.11
CA LEU A 381 22.89 -18.27 6.04
C LEU A 381 24.40 -18.35 5.85
N ARG A 382 25.16 -17.33 6.24
CA ARG A 382 26.64 -17.37 6.26
C ARG A 382 27.23 -17.91 7.57
N GLY A 383 26.40 -18.26 8.55
CA GLY A 383 26.84 -18.76 9.85
C GLY A 383 27.58 -17.69 10.67
N LYS A 384 27.17 -16.43 10.57
CA LYS A 384 27.70 -15.30 11.34
C LYS A 384 26.85 -14.96 12.57
N ALA A 385 25.69 -15.61 12.71
CA ALA A 385 24.74 -15.45 13.81
C ALA A 385 24.96 -16.51 14.89
#